data_a54764d90d177b7b592e51d0053174af
#
_entry.id   a54764d90d177b7b592e51d0053174af
#
_cell.length_a   1.000
_cell.length_b   1.000
_cell.length_c   1.000
_cell.angle_alpha   90.00
_cell.angle_beta   90.00
_cell.angle_gamma   90.00
#
_symmetry.space_group_name_H-M   'P 1'
#
loop_
_entity.id
_entity.type
_entity.pdbx_description
1 polymer ?
#
loop_
_entity_poly.entity_id
_entity_poly.type
_entity_poly.pdbx_seq_one_letter_code
_entity_poly.pdbx_strand_id
1 'polypeptide(L)'
;NRHIIHHSCEEFNLACALRQSISETIHFGAILMIPAAVLGVPAKIFVILGPIHLFMQFWYHTRLIDKMGWLESVIVTPSHHRVHHGINPEYLDKNYSQILIIWDKLFGTFQVELADVKPVYGILRPANTWNPIIINYKHLWQLIQDAFRTERIWDKTRIWFMPTGWRPDDVALKYPINTIANPFEQKKYKTENSLSLLGWGYIQMSISLIMMFLTFYMAPEHGLFITGFLALFLMVNVFSYTSLIDGKKYSLFADGIKIAIICFVIFHQKIGLLNLNLNMKIFLAYSIISTLGTLYFLKTELNHLNTEMKSQEK
;
A
#
# COMPACT_ATOMS: atom_id res chain seq x y z
N ASN A 1 -10.32 -3.96 -5.64
CA ASN A 1 -9.28 -2.93 -5.71
C ASN A 1 -8.56 -2.69 -4.40
N ARG A 2 -9.27 -2.54 -3.29
CA ARG A 2 -8.68 -2.22 -1.98
C ARG A 2 -7.74 -3.33 -1.50
N HIS A 3 -8.16 -4.57 -1.59
CA HIS A 3 -7.44 -5.74 -1.09
C HIS A 3 -6.18 -6.08 -1.91
N ILE A 4 -6.12 -5.67 -3.18
CA ILE A 4 -4.94 -5.89 -4.03
C ILE A 4 -3.66 -5.23 -3.48
N ILE A 5 -3.82 -4.14 -2.70
CA ILE A 5 -2.70 -3.44 -2.07
C ILE A 5 -2.08 -4.31 -0.98
N HIS A 6 -2.91 -4.99 -0.21
CA HIS A 6 -2.51 -5.95 0.80
C HIS A 6 -1.76 -7.13 0.16
N HIS A 7 -2.30 -7.71 -0.92
CA HIS A 7 -1.67 -8.79 -1.68
C HIS A 7 -0.42 -8.37 -2.47
N SER A 8 -0.17 -7.09 -2.68
CA SER A 8 1.01 -6.65 -3.44
C SER A 8 2.35 -6.87 -2.71
N CYS A 9 2.32 -7.39 -1.49
CA CYS A 9 3.51 -7.79 -0.76
C CYS A 9 4.06 -9.10 -1.33
N GLU A 10 5.32 -9.10 -1.74
CA GLU A 10 6.03 -10.28 -2.27
C GLU A 10 6.67 -11.12 -1.14
N GLU A 11 6.44 -10.73 0.11
CA GLU A 11 6.76 -11.47 1.33
C GLU A 11 5.49 -11.80 2.09
N PHE A 12 5.56 -12.86 2.92
CA PHE A 12 4.45 -13.23 3.79
C PHE A 12 4.93 -13.28 5.25
N ASN A 13 4.55 -12.26 6.00
CA ASN A 13 4.89 -12.08 7.41
C ASN A 13 3.95 -11.04 8.06
N LEU A 14 4.10 -10.79 9.35
CA LEU A 14 3.27 -9.83 10.09
C LEU A 14 3.34 -8.39 9.54
N ALA A 15 4.44 -7.99 8.89
CA ALA A 15 4.51 -6.67 8.24
C ALA A 15 3.59 -6.61 6.99
N CYS A 16 3.38 -7.73 6.30
CA CYS A 16 2.40 -7.83 5.22
C CYS A 16 0.97 -7.56 5.74
N ALA A 17 0.63 -8.09 6.92
CA ALA A 17 -0.66 -7.84 7.57
C ALA A 17 -0.95 -6.35 7.79
N LEU A 18 0.09 -5.55 8.06
CA LEU A 18 -0.02 -4.10 8.27
C LEU A 18 -0.13 -3.30 6.96
N ARG A 19 0.07 -3.93 5.82
CA ARG A 19 -0.07 -3.29 4.51
C ARG A 19 -1.53 -3.15 4.15
N GLN A 20 -2.11 -1.98 4.45
CA GLN A 20 -3.51 -1.69 4.22
C GLN A 20 -3.70 -0.57 3.19
N SER A 21 -4.88 -0.52 2.57
CA SER A 21 -5.24 0.50 1.61
C SER A 21 -5.57 1.82 2.30
N ILE A 22 -5.11 2.94 1.76
CA ILE A 22 -5.54 4.28 2.18
C ILE A 22 -7.08 4.41 2.05
N SER A 23 -7.69 3.74 1.08
CA SER A 23 -9.15 3.74 0.89
C SER A 23 -9.93 2.98 1.97
N GLU A 24 -9.26 2.30 2.93
CA GLU A 24 -9.91 1.73 4.10
C GLU A 24 -10.62 2.79 4.97
N THR A 25 -10.17 4.03 4.91
CA THR A 25 -10.85 5.16 5.56
C THR A 25 -12.25 5.43 5.00
N ILE A 26 -12.54 4.98 3.77
CA ILE A 26 -13.85 5.09 3.13
C ILE A 26 -14.59 3.75 3.33
N HIS A 27 -15.44 3.68 4.33
CA HIS A 27 -16.12 2.45 4.73
C HIS A 27 -17.30 2.07 3.82
N PHE A 28 -17.03 1.72 2.56
CA PHE A 28 -18.07 1.12 1.70
C PHE A 28 -18.67 -0.16 2.31
N GLY A 29 -17.88 -0.88 3.11
CA GLY A 29 -18.36 -2.05 3.86
C GLY A 29 -19.49 -1.76 4.85
N ALA A 30 -19.68 -0.51 5.24
CA ALA A 30 -20.82 -0.12 6.09
C ALA A 30 -22.18 -0.44 5.43
N ILE A 31 -22.24 -0.40 4.10
CA ILE A 31 -23.47 -0.78 3.36
C ILE A 31 -23.81 -2.26 3.60
N LEU A 32 -22.80 -3.13 3.73
CA LEU A 32 -22.99 -4.54 4.01
C LEU A 32 -23.47 -4.81 5.44
N MET A 33 -23.37 -3.80 6.33
CA MET A 33 -23.89 -3.89 7.70
C MET A 33 -25.37 -3.50 7.79
N ILE A 34 -25.99 -2.96 6.73
CA ILE A 34 -27.40 -2.59 6.71
C ILE A 34 -28.32 -3.77 7.09
N PRO A 35 -28.15 -5.00 6.54
CA PRO A 35 -28.97 -6.14 6.96
C PRO A 35 -28.89 -6.43 8.46
N ALA A 36 -27.70 -6.36 9.06
CA ALA A 36 -27.53 -6.55 10.49
C ALA A 36 -28.20 -5.43 11.31
N ALA A 37 -28.13 -4.18 10.84
CA ALA A 37 -28.82 -3.06 11.48
C ALA A 37 -30.36 -3.22 11.41
N VAL A 38 -30.88 -3.67 10.26
CA VAL A 38 -32.31 -3.97 10.09
C VAL A 38 -32.78 -5.08 11.03
N LEU A 39 -31.91 -6.09 11.28
CA LEU A 39 -32.17 -7.17 12.24
C LEU A 39 -32.00 -6.73 13.71
N GLY A 40 -31.73 -5.45 13.99
CA GLY A 40 -31.60 -4.90 15.32
C GLY A 40 -30.28 -5.17 16.03
N VAL A 41 -29.23 -5.53 15.31
CA VAL A 41 -27.89 -5.74 15.92
C VAL A 41 -27.34 -4.41 16.45
N PRO A 42 -27.08 -4.28 17.76
CA PRO A 42 -26.58 -3.04 18.34
C PRO A 42 -25.20 -2.63 17.82
N ALA A 43 -24.98 -1.35 17.56
CA ALA A 43 -23.70 -0.82 17.06
C ALA A 43 -22.50 -1.20 17.95
N LYS A 44 -22.68 -1.32 19.26
CA LYS A 44 -21.62 -1.75 20.21
C LYS A 44 -21.03 -3.12 19.89
N ILE A 45 -21.80 -4.03 19.25
CA ILE A 45 -21.31 -5.35 18.85
C ILE A 45 -20.21 -5.20 17.80
N PHE A 46 -20.40 -4.31 16.80
CA PHE A 46 -19.39 -4.03 15.79
C PHE A 46 -18.12 -3.41 16.38
N VAL A 47 -18.28 -2.53 17.39
CA VAL A 47 -17.14 -1.91 18.10
C VAL A 47 -16.34 -2.97 18.89
N ILE A 48 -17.00 -3.98 19.46
CA ILE A 48 -16.32 -5.07 20.19
C ILE A 48 -15.70 -6.08 19.22
N LEU A 49 -16.45 -6.48 18.19
CA LEU A 49 -15.98 -7.51 17.27
C LEU A 49 -14.93 -6.99 16.31
N GLY A 50 -14.90 -5.69 15.98
CA GLY A 50 -13.93 -5.09 15.06
C GLY A 50 -12.48 -5.35 15.43
N PRO A 51 -12.00 -5.02 16.64
CA PRO A 51 -10.64 -5.32 17.08
C PRO A 51 -10.32 -6.81 17.10
N ILE A 52 -11.26 -7.67 17.49
CA ILE A 52 -11.10 -9.12 17.48
C ILE A 52 -10.90 -9.61 16.04
N HIS A 53 -11.73 -9.12 15.11
CA HIS A 53 -11.64 -9.44 13.70
C HIS A 53 -10.30 -9.00 13.09
N LEU A 54 -9.85 -7.78 13.41
CA LEU A 54 -8.54 -7.28 12.97
C LEU A 54 -7.39 -8.11 13.53
N PHE A 55 -7.45 -8.50 14.80
CA PHE A 55 -6.46 -9.38 15.40
C PHE A 55 -6.45 -10.74 14.73
N MET A 56 -7.61 -11.32 14.45
CA MET A 56 -7.74 -12.59 13.74
C MET A 56 -7.15 -12.52 12.33
N GLN A 57 -7.25 -11.38 11.65
CA GLN A 57 -6.59 -11.18 10.36
C GLN A 57 -5.08 -10.98 10.48
N PHE A 58 -4.60 -10.41 11.57
CA PHE A 58 -3.18 -10.11 11.76
C PHE A 58 -2.36 -11.38 12.05
N TRP A 59 -2.75 -12.18 13.05
CA TRP A 59 -1.94 -13.26 13.59
C TRP A 59 -1.62 -14.37 12.59
N TYR A 60 -2.49 -14.65 11.65
CA TYR A 60 -2.27 -15.74 10.68
C TYR A 60 -1.34 -15.37 9.50
N HIS A 61 -0.87 -14.13 9.41
CA HIS A 61 0.15 -13.74 8.43
C HIS A 61 1.55 -14.21 8.84
N THR A 62 1.74 -15.52 8.94
CA THR A 62 3.02 -16.10 9.35
C THR A 62 3.32 -17.41 8.61
N ARG A 63 4.62 -17.63 8.38
CA ARG A 63 5.16 -18.89 7.88
C ARG A 63 5.68 -19.79 9.00
N LEU A 64 5.65 -19.32 10.25
CA LEU A 64 6.20 -20.04 11.40
C LEU A 64 5.23 -21.09 11.96
N ILE A 65 3.94 -20.95 11.67
CA ILE A 65 2.90 -21.90 12.09
C ILE A 65 2.51 -22.71 10.85
N ASP A 66 2.70 -24.00 10.93
CA ASP A 66 2.31 -24.95 9.91
C ASP A 66 0.81 -25.31 10.03
N LYS A 67 0.41 -26.52 9.79
CA LYS A 67 -0.97 -26.99 9.90
C LYS A 67 -1.40 -27.09 11.36
N MET A 68 -2.63 -26.67 11.64
CA MET A 68 -3.21 -26.61 12.98
C MET A 68 -4.21 -27.76 13.26
N GLY A 69 -4.11 -28.86 12.52
CA GLY A 69 -4.92 -30.05 12.73
C GLY A 69 -6.43 -29.81 12.55
N TRP A 70 -7.23 -30.24 13.51
CA TRP A 70 -8.70 -30.16 13.41
C TRP A 70 -9.23 -28.72 13.32
N LEU A 71 -8.50 -27.73 13.83
CA LEU A 71 -8.89 -26.32 13.73
C LEU A 71 -9.05 -25.87 12.29
N GLU A 72 -8.29 -26.44 11.35
CA GLU A 72 -8.38 -26.15 9.91
C GLU A 72 -9.71 -26.58 9.28
N SER A 73 -10.50 -27.36 9.99
CA SER A 73 -11.85 -27.69 9.51
C SER A 73 -12.87 -26.60 9.78
N VAL A 74 -12.61 -25.69 10.74
CA VAL A 74 -13.56 -24.68 11.23
C VAL A 74 -13.10 -23.26 10.98
N ILE A 75 -11.84 -22.95 11.37
CA ILE A 75 -11.31 -21.59 11.29
C ILE A 75 -10.24 -21.42 10.20
N VAL A 76 -10.07 -20.20 9.75
CA VAL A 76 -8.93 -19.80 8.91
C VAL A 76 -7.65 -19.85 9.72
N THR A 77 -6.66 -20.57 9.22
CA THR A 77 -5.35 -20.76 9.83
C THR A 77 -4.26 -20.12 8.98
N PRO A 78 -3.01 -20.01 9.46
CA PRO A 78 -1.90 -19.54 8.64
C PRO A 78 -1.74 -20.30 7.32
N SER A 79 -1.96 -21.62 7.30
CA SER A 79 -1.87 -22.42 6.05
C SER A 79 -2.93 -22.01 5.03
N HIS A 80 -4.18 -21.81 5.47
CA HIS A 80 -5.24 -21.33 4.60
C HIS A 80 -4.97 -19.92 4.05
N HIS A 81 -4.40 -19.04 4.88
CA HIS A 81 -4.14 -17.67 4.48
C HIS A 81 -2.91 -17.54 3.58
N ARG A 82 -1.92 -18.44 3.71
CA ARG A 82 -0.83 -18.56 2.73
C ARG A 82 -1.35 -18.92 1.33
N VAL A 83 -2.33 -19.82 1.25
CA VAL A 83 -3.02 -20.15 -0.01
C VAL A 83 -3.75 -18.93 -0.56
N HIS A 84 -4.49 -18.19 0.29
CA HIS A 84 -5.20 -16.97 -0.10
C HIS A 84 -4.27 -15.92 -0.73
N HIS A 85 -3.05 -15.78 -0.20
CA HIS A 85 -2.03 -14.87 -0.72
C HIS A 85 -1.23 -15.43 -1.89
N GLY A 86 -1.40 -16.72 -2.22
CA GLY A 86 -0.66 -17.39 -3.29
C GLY A 86 -1.11 -16.93 -4.67
N ILE A 87 -0.14 -16.62 -5.56
CA ILE A 87 -0.40 -16.33 -6.97
C ILE A 87 -0.17 -17.52 -7.89
N ASN A 88 0.13 -18.68 -7.31
CA ASN A 88 0.22 -19.95 -8.03
C ASN A 88 -1.14 -20.30 -8.66
N PRO A 89 -1.18 -20.95 -9.83
CA PRO A 89 -2.44 -21.33 -10.47
C PRO A 89 -3.38 -22.14 -9.55
N GLU A 90 -2.81 -23.01 -8.70
CA GLU A 90 -3.54 -23.86 -7.75
C GLU A 90 -4.21 -23.06 -6.62
N TYR A 91 -3.71 -21.84 -6.32
CA TYR A 91 -4.11 -21.01 -5.19
C TYR A 91 -4.89 -19.76 -5.60
N LEU A 92 -4.94 -19.45 -6.90
CA LEU A 92 -5.69 -18.30 -7.39
C LEU A 92 -7.17 -18.44 -7.03
N ASP A 93 -7.73 -17.34 -6.53
CA ASP A 93 -9.15 -17.23 -6.17
C ASP A 93 -9.63 -18.28 -5.14
N LYS A 94 -8.78 -18.58 -4.16
CA LYS A 94 -9.06 -19.53 -3.07
C LYS A 94 -9.07 -18.85 -1.70
N ASN A 95 -9.77 -19.50 -0.75
CA ASN A 95 -9.79 -19.21 0.70
C ASN A 95 -10.11 -17.74 1.02
N TYR A 96 -11.27 -17.24 0.57
CA TYR A 96 -11.70 -15.86 0.80
C TYR A 96 -12.18 -15.56 2.21
N SER A 97 -12.45 -16.58 3.01
CA SER A 97 -12.94 -16.42 4.39
C SER A 97 -11.90 -15.75 5.28
N GLN A 98 -12.38 -14.91 6.20
CA GLN A 98 -11.53 -14.20 7.15
C GLN A 98 -11.40 -14.89 8.50
N ILE A 99 -12.46 -15.54 9.00
CA ILE A 99 -12.45 -16.23 10.30
C ILE A 99 -12.89 -17.68 10.17
N LEU A 100 -14.04 -17.95 9.53
CA LEU A 100 -14.61 -19.29 9.42
C LEU A 100 -14.40 -19.85 8.02
N ILE A 101 -13.52 -20.84 7.88
CA ILE A 101 -13.21 -21.51 6.60
C ILE A 101 -14.39 -22.29 6.03
N ILE A 102 -15.42 -22.49 6.83
CA ILE A 102 -16.66 -23.18 6.45
C ILE A 102 -17.30 -22.52 5.22
N TRP A 103 -17.21 -21.20 5.10
CA TRP A 103 -17.75 -20.46 3.96
C TRP A 103 -17.07 -20.84 2.65
N ASP A 104 -15.75 -20.98 2.64
CA ASP A 104 -15.03 -21.40 1.44
C ASP A 104 -15.39 -22.81 1.04
N LYS A 105 -15.61 -23.70 2.01
CA LYS A 105 -16.08 -25.07 1.75
C LYS A 105 -17.50 -25.08 1.16
N LEU A 106 -18.38 -24.23 1.69
CA LEU A 106 -19.75 -24.12 1.22
C LEU A 106 -19.83 -23.55 -0.21
N PHE A 107 -19.01 -22.55 -0.52
CA PHE A 107 -19.02 -21.89 -1.83
C PHE A 107 -18.01 -22.48 -2.85
N GLY A 108 -17.28 -23.56 -2.50
CA GLY A 108 -16.37 -24.26 -3.41
C GLY A 108 -15.05 -23.50 -3.69
N THR A 109 -14.69 -22.52 -2.86
CA THR A 109 -13.45 -21.76 -2.96
C THR A 109 -12.35 -22.30 -2.05
N PHE A 110 -12.62 -23.34 -1.28
CA PHE A 110 -11.67 -23.94 -0.37
C PHE A 110 -10.52 -24.66 -1.10
N GLN A 111 -9.29 -24.40 -0.64
CA GLN A 111 -8.09 -25.10 -1.08
C GLN A 111 -7.14 -25.29 0.11
N VAL A 112 -6.67 -26.51 0.32
CA VAL A 112 -5.60 -26.79 1.28
C VAL A 112 -4.25 -26.34 0.73
N GLU A 113 -3.32 -25.96 1.60
CA GLU A 113 -1.93 -25.76 1.21
C GLU A 113 -1.30 -27.12 0.84
N LEU A 114 -0.86 -27.22 -0.40
CA LEU A 114 -0.28 -28.45 -0.97
C LEU A 114 1.16 -28.60 -0.49
N ALA A 115 1.56 -29.84 -0.15
CA ALA A 115 2.90 -30.11 0.38
C ALA A 115 4.00 -29.79 -0.66
N ASP A 116 3.73 -30.09 -1.92
CA ASP A 116 4.71 -29.98 -3.00
C ASP A 116 4.64 -28.65 -3.76
N VAL A 117 3.66 -27.78 -3.45
CA VAL A 117 3.47 -26.50 -4.12
C VAL A 117 3.59 -25.35 -3.10
N LYS A 118 4.79 -24.79 -3.01
CA LYS A 118 5.02 -23.65 -2.11
C LYS A 118 4.32 -22.40 -2.62
N PRO A 119 3.58 -21.65 -1.78
CA PRO A 119 2.95 -20.40 -2.18
C PRO A 119 3.99 -19.37 -2.64
N VAL A 120 3.75 -18.76 -3.78
CA VAL A 120 4.46 -17.59 -4.29
C VAL A 120 3.57 -16.37 -4.05
N TYR A 121 4.12 -15.34 -3.43
CA TYR A 121 3.37 -14.18 -2.97
C TYR A 121 3.54 -12.97 -3.88
N GLY A 122 2.56 -12.08 -3.86
CA GLY A 122 2.52 -10.89 -4.66
C GLY A 122 1.21 -10.77 -5.44
N ILE A 123 1.27 -10.11 -6.58
CA ILE A 123 0.15 -9.98 -7.53
C ILE A 123 0.63 -10.23 -8.94
N LEU A 124 -0.22 -10.82 -9.80
CA LEU A 124 0.13 -11.14 -11.18
C LEU A 124 0.55 -9.94 -12.03
N ARG A 125 0.23 -8.72 -11.58
CA ARG A 125 0.69 -7.45 -12.17
C ARG A 125 1.53 -6.69 -11.16
N PRO A 126 2.83 -7.00 -11.01
CA PRO A 126 3.66 -6.48 -9.93
C PRO A 126 3.64 -4.96 -9.82
N ALA A 127 3.66 -4.46 -8.60
CA ALA A 127 3.68 -3.02 -8.36
C ALA A 127 4.98 -2.39 -8.84
N ASN A 128 6.12 -3.07 -8.69
CA ASN A 128 7.48 -2.64 -9.05
C ASN A 128 7.80 -1.25 -8.51
N THR A 129 7.50 -1.02 -7.24
CA THR A 129 7.79 0.22 -6.54
C THR A 129 7.75 -0.01 -5.02
N TRP A 130 8.60 0.68 -4.28
CA TRP A 130 8.53 0.78 -2.82
C TRP A 130 7.55 1.86 -2.34
N ASN A 131 7.06 2.70 -3.27
CA ASN A 131 6.21 3.83 -2.94
C ASN A 131 4.77 3.39 -2.60
N PRO A 132 4.32 3.49 -1.33
CA PRO A 132 3.00 3.03 -0.92
C PRO A 132 1.87 3.86 -1.56
N ILE A 133 2.10 5.12 -1.89
CA ILE A 133 1.10 5.96 -2.54
C ILE A 133 0.86 5.47 -3.98
N ILE A 134 1.95 5.18 -4.72
CA ILE A 134 1.83 4.63 -6.08
C ILE A 134 1.11 3.29 -6.04
N ILE A 135 1.47 2.39 -5.12
CA ILE A 135 0.80 1.08 -4.96
C ILE A 135 -0.70 1.26 -4.75
N ASN A 136 -1.10 2.22 -3.89
CA ASN A 136 -2.51 2.47 -3.57
C ASN A 136 -3.34 2.92 -4.77
N TYR A 137 -2.74 3.69 -5.68
CA TYR A 137 -3.49 4.29 -6.80
C TYR A 137 -3.22 3.64 -8.15
N LYS A 138 -2.19 2.78 -8.28
CA LYS A 138 -1.77 2.18 -9.56
C LYS A 138 -2.92 1.44 -10.27
N HIS A 139 -3.67 0.63 -9.53
CA HIS A 139 -4.77 -0.12 -10.12
C HIS A 139 -5.97 0.77 -10.47
N LEU A 140 -6.33 1.71 -9.58
CA LEU A 140 -7.37 2.70 -9.87
C LEU A 140 -7.01 3.52 -11.12
N TRP A 141 -5.75 3.96 -11.23
CA TRP A 141 -5.26 4.68 -12.39
C TRP A 141 -5.36 3.85 -13.67
N GLN A 142 -5.05 2.54 -13.60
CA GLN A 142 -5.22 1.63 -14.72
C GLN A 142 -6.69 1.52 -15.16
N LEU A 143 -7.63 1.40 -14.23
CA LEU A 143 -9.06 1.39 -14.54
C LEU A 143 -9.52 2.69 -15.20
N ILE A 144 -9.07 3.84 -14.69
CA ILE A 144 -9.35 5.16 -15.28
C ILE A 144 -8.83 5.20 -16.71
N GLN A 145 -7.57 4.83 -16.93
CA GLN A 145 -6.99 4.81 -18.28
C GLN A 145 -7.76 3.89 -19.24
N ASP A 146 -8.12 2.68 -18.79
CA ASP A 146 -8.83 1.72 -19.62
C ASP A 146 -10.25 2.20 -19.93
N ALA A 147 -10.94 2.84 -18.98
CA ALA A 147 -12.25 3.46 -19.19
C ALA A 147 -12.20 4.60 -20.23
N PHE A 148 -11.12 5.40 -20.22
CA PHE A 148 -10.94 6.44 -21.23
C PHE A 148 -10.56 5.89 -22.61
N ARG A 149 -9.76 4.83 -22.66
CA ARG A 149 -9.21 4.24 -23.88
C ARG A 149 -10.21 3.40 -24.67
N THR A 150 -11.16 2.74 -24.00
CA THR A 150 -12.14 1.91 -24.71
C THR A 150 -13.09 2.76 -25.56
N GLU A 151 -13.37 2.28 -26.76
CA GLU A 151 -14.34 2.90 -27.69
C GLU A 151 -15.78 2.49 -27.34
N ARG A 152 -15.96 1.41 -26.56
CA ARG A 152 -17.25 0.86 -26.18
C ARG A 152 -17.83 1.60 -24.97
N ILE A 153 -18.91 2.37 -25.15
CA ILE A 153 -19.54 3.17 -24.07
C ILE A 153 -19.97 2.27 -22.91
N TRP A 154 -20.49 1.07 -23.18
CA TRP A 154 -20.87 0.14 -22.13
C TRP A 154 -19.67 -0.32 -21.29
N ASP A 155 -18.51 -0.51 -21.86
CA ASP A 155 -17.30 -0.88 -21.15
C ASP A 155 -16.76 0.23 -20.25
N LYS A 156 -16.98 1.51 -20.61
CA LYS A 156 -16.64 2.66 -19.73
C LYS A 156 -17.38 2.64 -18.41
N THR A 157 -18.59 2.11 -18.41
CA THR A 157 -19.43 2.03 -17.19
C THR A 157 -19.23 0.74 -16.44
N ARG A 158 -19.23 -0.41 -17.11
CA ARG A 158 -19.16 -1.71 -16.42
C ARG A 158 -17.79 -2.04 -15.85
N ILE A 159 -16.69 -1.44 -16.35
CA ILE A 159 -15.32 -1.70 -15.85
C ILE A 159 -15.20 -1.54 -14.33
N TRP A 160 -16.01 -0.67 -13.73
CA TRP A 160 -15.99 -0.41 -12.28
C TRP A 160 -16.60 -1.53 -11.45
N PHE A 161 -17.35 -2.43 -12.07
CA PHE A 161 -18.11 -3.52 -11.44
C PHE A 161 -17.63 -4.90 -11.87
N MET A 162 -16.70 -4.97 -12.82
CA MET A 162 -16.17 -6.23 -13.33
C MET A 162 -15.16 -6.85 -12.35
N PRO A 163 -14.92 -8.17 -12.43
CA PRO A 163 -13.92 -8.84 -11.61
C PRO A 163 -12.53 -8.20 -11.73
N THR A 164 -11.72 -8.31 -10.67
CA THR A 164 -10.36 -7.79 -10.65
C THR A 164 -9.55 -8.39 -11.80
N GLY A 165 -8.91 -7.52 -12.57
CA GLY A 165 -8.11 -7.94 -13.72
C GLY A 165 -8.85 -7.91 -15.06
N TRP A 166 -10.18 -7.79 -15.06
CA TRP A 166 -10.93 -7.61 -16.30
C TRP A 166 -10.56 -6.29 -17.00
N ARG A 167 -10.49 -6.33 -18.33
CA ARG A 167 -10.23 -5.17 -19.18
C ARG A 167 -11.09 -5.28 -20.44
N PRO A 168 -11.53 -4.13 -21.02
CA PRO A 168 -12.17 -4.13 -22.35
C PRO A 168 -11.27 -4.81 -23.39
N ASP A 169 -11.83 -5.64 -24.27
CA ASP A 169 -11.06 -6.43 -25.25
C ASP A 169 -10.24 -5.54 -26.19
N ASP A 170 -10.84 -4.43 -26.68
CA ASP A 170 -10.20 -3.44 -27.52
C ASP A 170 -8.98 -2.78 -26.85
N VAL A 171 -9.08 -2.53 -25.55
CA VAL A 171 -7.99 -1.96 -24.76
C VAL A 171 -6.95 -3.02 -24.43
N ALA A 172 -7.37 -4.24 -24.08
CA ALA A 172 -6.45 -5.33 -23.75
C ALA A 172 -5.55 -5.69 -24.92
N LEU A 173 -6.09 -5.69 -26.14
CA LEU A 173 -5.35 -5.95 -27.37
C LEU A 173 -4.39 -4.81 -27.73
N LYS A 174 -4.86 -3.55 -27.67
CA LYS A 174 -4.09 -2.38 -28.10
C LYS A 174 -3.05 -1.93 -27.06
N TYR A 175 -3.31 -2.17 -25.78
CA TYR A 175 -2.47 -1.78 -24.66
C TYR A 175 -2.22 -2.97 -23.73
N PRO A 176 -1.44 -3.97 -24.16
CA PRO A 176 -1.15 -5.15 -23.37
C PRO A 176 -0.44 -4.76 -22.07
N ILE A 177 -0.73 -5.48 -20.98
CA ILE A 177 -0.08 -5.33 -19.69
C ILE A 177 0.73 -6.59 -19.42
N ASN A 178 1.98 -6.41 -19.03
CA ASN A 178 2.82 -7.53 -18.63
C ASN A 178 2.27 -8.15 -17.34
N THR A 179 1.96 -9.44 -17.40
CA THR A 179 1.58 -10.26 -16.26
C THR A 179 2.63 -11.34 -16.04
N ILE A 180 2.78 -11.79 -14.81
CA ILE A 180 3.63 -12.93 -14.49
C ILE A 180 3.00 -14.18 -15.11
N ALA A 181 3.68 -14.76 -16.10
CA ALA A 181 3.21 -15.99 -16.75
C ALA A 181 3.50 -17.23 -15.89
N ASN A 182 4.67 -17.29 -15.27
CA ASN A 182 5.08 -18.35 -14.35
C ASN A 182 5.44 -17.77 -12.98
N PRO A 183 4.58 -17.94 -11.95
CA PRO A 183 4.86 -17.43 -10.61
C PRO A 183 6.16 -17.94 -10.00
N PHE A 184 6.56 -19.18 -10.31
CA PHE A 184 7.77 -19.77 -9.75
C PHE A 184 9.06 -19.13 -10.28
N GLU A 185 9.00 -18.42 -11.40
CA GLU A 185 10.12 -17.68 -11.99
C GLU A 185 10.10 -16.19 -11.62
N GLN A 186 9.15 -15.78 -10.78
CA GLN A 186 9.03 -14.39 -10.36
C GLN A 186 10.30 -13.91 -9.65
N LYS A 187 10.89 -12.85 -10.19
CA LYS A 187 11.93 -12.10 -9.50
C LYS A 187 11.26 -11.03 -8.64
N LYS A 188 11.55 -11.07 -7.33
CA LYS A 188 11.07 -10.04 -6.41
C LYS A 188 11.61 -8.67 -6.80
N TYR A 189 10.77 -7.64 -6.62
CA TYR A 189 11.19 -6.28 -6.87
C TYR A 189 12.35 -5.88 -5.95
N LYS A 190 13.44 -5.42 -6.55
CA LYS A 190 14.64 -4.97 -5.86
C LYS A 190 15.18 -3.72 -6.55
N THR A 191 15.71 -2.81 -5.75
CA THR A 191 16.48 -1.65 -6.21
C THR A 191 17.92 -1.77 -5.71
N GLU A 192 18.86 -1.46 -6.56
CA GLU A 192 20.30 -1.44 -6.21
C GLU A 192 20.60 -0.08 -5.57
N ASN A 193 20.50 -0.01 -4.25
CA ASN A 193 20.71 1.21 -3.47
C ASN A 193 21.93 1.04 -2.57
N SER A 194 22.67 2.12 -2.36
CA SER A 194 23.74 2.16 -1.36
C SER A 194 23.17 1.97 0.06
N LEU A 195 23.98 1.44 0.97
CA LEU A 195 23.61 1.32 2.38
C LEU A 195 23.32 2.69 3.01
N SER A 196 23.98 3.74 2.56
CA SER A 196 23.74 5.11 3.01
C SER A 196 22.37 5.62 2.59
N LEU A 197 21.91 5.36 1.37
CA LEU A 197 20.56 5.68 0.92
C LEU A 197 19.49 4.89 1.68
N LEU A 198 19.72 3.60 1.91
CA LEU A 198 18.81 2.79 2.73
C LEU A 198 18.75 3.31 4.17
N GLY A 199 19.88 3.64 4.77
CA GLY A 199 19.95 4.28 6.11
C GLY A 199 19.18 5.60 6.14
N TRP A 200 19.34 6.43 5.11
CA TRP A 200 18.56 7.66 4.95
C TRP A 200 17.05 7.38 4.89
N GLY A 201 16.63 6.36 4.14
CA GLY A 201 15.23 5.93 4.07
C GLY A 201 14.66 5.54 5.44
N TYR A 202 15.41 4.80 6.25
CA TYR A 202 15.02 4.45 7.63
C TYR A 202 14.91 5.69 8.54
N ILE A 203 15.83 6.65 8.41
CA ILE A 203 15.77 7.93 9.14
C ILE A 203 14.51 8.69 8.74
N GLN A 204 14.22 8.81 7.46
CA GLN A 204 13.03 9.47 6.92
C GLN A 204 11.73 8.82 7.44
N MET A 205 11.67 7.48 7.45
CA MET A 205 10.55 6.73 7.98
C MET A 205 10.35 7.00 9.48
N SER A 206 11.42 6.97 10.26
CA SER A 206 11.36 7.20 11.72
C SER A 206 10.91 8.62 12.04
N ILE A 207 11.45 9.62 11.33
CA ILE A 207 11.04 11.02 11.49
C ILE A 207 9.58 11.20 11.06
N SER A 208 9.14 10.56 9.96
CA SER A 208 7.74 10.62 9.54
C SER A 208 6.79 10.10 10.62
N LEU A 209 7.17 9.04 11.32
CA LEU A 209 6.40 8.50 12.45
C LEU A 209 6.31 9.51 13.61
N ILE A 210 7.43 10.12 13.98
CA ILE A 210 7.46 11.17 15.02
C ILE A 210 6.57 12.35 14.62
N MET A 211 6.69 12.82 13.38
CA MET A 211 5.89 13.95 12.87
C MET A 211 4.40 13.62 12.77
N MET A 212 4.05 12.37 12.53
CA MET A 212 2.67 11.89 12.60
C MET A 212 2.10 12.06 14.01
N PHE A 213 2.83 11.65 15.05
CA PHE A 213 2.41 11.86 16.44
C PHE A 213 2.32 13.35 16.80
N LEU A 214 3.27 14.17 16.33
CA LEU A 214 3.20 15.63 16.49
C LEU A 214 1.95 16.20 15.81
N THR A 215 1.61 15.72 14.62
CA THR A 215 0.38 16.14 13.92
C THR A 215 -0.88 15.81 14.72
N PHE A 216 -0.97 14.61 15.29
CA PHE A 216 -2.08 14.25 16.18
C PHE A 216 -2.12 15.09 17.45
N TYR A 217 -0.97 15.36 18.06
CA TYR A 217 -0.87 16.23 19.23
C TYR A 217 -1.35 17.66 18.94
N MET A 218 -1.05 18.18 17.76
CA MET A 218 -1.42 19.54 17.35
C MET A 218 -2.88 19.65 16.86
N ALA A 219 -3.52 18.54 16.49
CA ALA A 219 -4.84 18.55 15.86
C ALA A 219 -5.94 19.25 16.66
N PRO A 220 -6.06 19.09 18.01
CA PRO A 220 -7.07 19.79 18.79
C PRO A 220 -6.91 21.32 18.79
N GLU A 221 -5.67 21.80 18.74
CA GLU A 221 -5.36 23.23 18.78
C GLU A 221 -5.56 23.92 17.41
N HIS A 222 -5.14 23.25 16.32
CA HIS A 222 -5.09 23.84 14.99
C HIS A 222 -6.32 23.54 14.11
N GLY A 223 -7.19 22.63 14.55
CA GLY A 223 -8.40 22.22 13.84
C GLY A 223 -8.14 21.38 12.59
N LEU A 224 -9.21 20.86 11.99
CA LEU A 224 -9.15 19.89 10.90
C LEU A 224 -8.47 20.43 9.63
N PHE A 225 -8.59 21.72 9.34
CA PHE A 225 -8.01 22.32 8.13
C PHE A 225 -6.48 22.24 8.14
N ILE A 226 -5.85 22.78 9.17
CA ILE A 226 -4.38 22.75 9.31
C ILE A 226 -3.88 21.32 9.50
N THR A 227 -4.55 20.51 10.32
CA THR A 227 -4.22 19.09 10.49
C THR A 227 -4.27 18.34 9.16
N GLY A 228 -5.23 18.65 8.27
CA GLY A 228 -5.31 18.08 6.93
C GLY A 228 -4.08 18.43 6.07
N PHE A 229 -3.58 19.66 6.12
CA PHE A 229 -2.35 20.04 5.42
C PHE A 229 -1.11 19.37 6.00
N LEU A 230 -1.03 19.21 7.32
CA LEU A 230 0.07 18.45 7.94
C LEU A 230 0.02 16.96 7.59
N ALA A 231 -1.17 16.36 7.52
CA ALA A 231 -1.34 15.00 7.04
C ALA A 231 -0.95 14.87 5.55
N LEU A 232 -1.33 15.82 4.71
CA LEU A 232 -0.89 15.89 3.31
C LEU A 232 0.64 16.03 3.20
N PHE A 233 1.25 16.85 4.05
CA PHE A 233 2.71 16.95 4.15
C PHE A 233 3.35 15.60 4.42
N LEU A 234 2.82 14.83 5.39
CA LEU A 234 3.31 13.48 5.71
C LEU A 234 3.16 12.52 4.52
N MET A 235 2.03 12.54 3.84
CA MET A 235 1.83 11.73 2.62
C MET A 235 2.86 12.06 1.54
N VAL A 236 3.07 13.35 1.27
CA VAL A 236 4.05 13.81 0.28
C VAL A 236 5.47 13.46 0.72
N ASN A 237 5.76 13.51 2.02
CA ASN A 237 7.05 13.09 2.55
C ASN A 237 7.32 11.59 2.31
N VAL A 238 6.35 10.73 2.63
CA VAL A 238 6.45 9.29 2.37
C VAL A 238 6.61 9.04 0.86
N PHE A 239 5.84 9.73 0.03
CA PHE A 239 5.99 9.66 -1.43
C PHE A 239 7.39 10.06 -1.88
N SER A 240 7.97 11.15 -1.33
CA SER A 240 9.29 11.65 -1.72
C SER A 240 10.39 10.63 -1.43
N TYR A 241 10.59 10.23 -0.16
CA TYR A 241 11.71 9.35 0.18
C TYR A 241 11.57 7.94 -0.38
N THR A 242 10.34 7.40 -0.51
CA THR A 242 10.15 6.09 -1.15
C THR A 242 10.36 6.15 -2.65
N SER A 243 10.02 7.26 -3.31
CA SER A 243 10.37 7.50 -4.72
C SER A 243 11.87 7.66 -4.93
N LEU A 244 12.58 8.25 -3.96
CA LEU A 244 14.04 8.33 -3.99
C LEU A 244 14.68 6.94 -3.92
N ILE A 245 14.17 6.06 -3.04
CA ILE A 245 14.59 4.64 -2.97
C ILE A 245 14.31 3.90 -4.28
N ASP A 246 13.24 4.24 -4.99
CA ASP A 246 12.95 3.74 -6.35
C ASP A 246 13.81 4.38 -7.45
N GLY A 247 14.79 5.24 -7.12
CA GLY A 247 15.66 5.94 -8.06
C GLY A 247 14.93 6.98 -8.93
N LYS A 248 13.80 7.53 -8.47
CA LYS A 248 12.96 8.43 -9.26
C LYS A 248 13.25 9.90 -8.99
N LYS A 249 13.59 10.66 -10.06
CA LYS A 249 13.91 12.09 -9.98
C LYS A 249 12.74 12.97 -9.48
N TYR A 250 11.50 12.53 -9.67
CA TYR A 250 10.33 13.26 -9.19
C TYR A 250 10.21 13.30 -7.65
N SER A 251 11.07 12.56 -6.92
CA SER A 251 11.22 12.72 -5.47
C SER A 251 11.55 14.15 -5.08
N LEU A 252 12.40 14.85 -5.86
CA LEU A 252 12.73 16.25 -5.63
C LEU A 252 11.53 17.19 -5.85
N PHE A 253 10.70 16.91 -6.83
CA PHE A 253 9.45 17.67 -7.04
C PHE A 253 8.50 17.51 -5.85
N ALA A 254 8.40 16.29 -5.29
CA ALA A 254 7.64 16.04 -4.08
C ALA A 254 8.18 16.83 -2.88
N ASP A 255 9.50 16.97 -2.75
CA ASP A 255 10.10 17.81 -1.72
C ASP A 255 9.75 19.29 -1.88
N GLY A 256 9.68 19.78 -3.11
CA GLY A 256 9.18 21.13 -3.39
C GLY A 256 7.73 21.33 -2.93
N ILE A 257 6.88 20.33 -3.14
CA ILE A 257 5.49 20.34 -2.64
C ILE A 257 5.46 20.37 -1.10
N LYS A 258 6.31 19.59 -0.41
CA LYS A 258 6.41 19.64 1.07
C LYS A 258 6.71 21.05 1.58
N ILE A 259 7.71 21.69 0.98
CA ILE A 259 8.08 23.08 1.33
C ILE A 259 6.91 24.01 1.08
N ALA A 260 6.23 23.90 -0.05
CA ALA A 260 5.06 24.72 -0.35
C ALA A 260 3.92 24.54 0.67
N ILE A 261 3.65 23.30 1.09
CA ILE A 261 2.64 22.99 2.11
C ILE A 261 2.98 23.64 3.44
N ILE A 262 4.21 23.48 3.93
CA ILE A 262 4.57 24.08 5.24
C ILE A 262 4.60 25.61 5.18
N CYS A 263 5.08 26.19 4.09
CA CYS A 263 5.01 27.64 3.89
C CYS A 263 3.56 28.14 3.86
N PHE A 264 2.66 27.40 3.20
CA PHE A 264 1.23 27.74 3.20
C PHE A 264 0.61 27.68 4.59
N VAL A 265 0.91 26.65 5.38
CA VAL A 265 0.43 26.52 6.77
C VAL A 265 0.90 27.69 7.62
N ILE A 266 2.19 28.05 7.53
CA ILE A 266 2.77 29.19 8.24
C ILE A 266 2.08 30.48 7.84
N PHE A 267 1.92 30.73 6.54
CA PHE A 267 1.27 31.92 6.00
C PHE A 267 -0.19 32.01 6.45
N HIS A 268 -0.94 30.93 6.38
CA HIS A 268 -2.35 30.86 6.78
C HIS A 268 -2.55 31.22 8.26
N GLN A 269 -1.62 30.81 9.12
CA GLN A 269 -1.67 31.12 10.55
C GLN A 269 -1.30 32.58 10.86
N LYS A 270 -0.89 33.36 9.85
CA LYS A 270 -0.45 34.76 9.99
C LYS A 270 0.68 34.96 11.02
N ILE A 271 1.51 33.93 11.22
CA ILE A 271 2.61 33.93 12.15
C ILE A 271 3.88 34.32 11.39
N GLY A 272 4.60 35.31 11.85
CA GLY A 272 5.92 35.63 11.29
C GLY A 272 6.93 34.52 11.56
N LEU A 273 7.90 34.35 10.67
CA LEU A 273 8.91 33.28 10.77
C LEU A 273 9.66 33.26 12.11
N LEU A 274 9.89 34.43 12.70
CA LEU A 274 10.57 34.56 14.01
C LEU A 274 9.71 34.07 15.18
N ASN A 275 8.38 34.12 15.03
CA ASN A 275 7.42 33.79 16.07
C ASN A 275 6.83 32.36 15.90
N LEU A 276 7.40 31.53 15.01
CA LEU A 276 6.97 30.16 14.85
C LEU A 276 7.13 29.40 16.17
N ASN A 277 6.11 28.61 16.52
CA ASN A 277 6.24 27.64 17.62
C ASN A 277 7.25 26.52 17.24
N LEU A 278 7.71 25.80 18.25
CA LEU A 278 8.73 24.76 18.07
C LEU A 278 8.32 23.71 17.04
N ASN A 279 7.06 23.28 17.05
CA ASN A 279 6.58 22.24 16.14
C ASN A 279 6.68 22.70 14.67
N MET A 280 6.26 23.92 14.35
CA MET A 280 6.38 24.47 12.99
C MET A 280 7.83 24.67 12.56
N LYS A 281 8.71 25.06 13.48
CA LYS A 281 10.15 25.11 13.21
C LYS A 281 10.71 23.74 12.86
N ILE A 282 10.28 22.68 13.56
CA ILE A 282 10.67 21.29 13.27
C ILE A 282 10.23 20.89 11.86
N PHE A 283 8.96 21.14 11.47
CA PHE A 283 8.47 20.81 10.14
C PHE A 283 9.24 21.55 9.03
N LEU A 284 9.52 22.84 9.22
CA LEU A 284 10.26 23.63 8.26
C LEU A 284 11.72 23.18 8.13
N ALA A 285 12.43 23.04 9.25
CA ALA A 285 13.81 22.57 9.27
C ALA A 285 13.95 21.17 8.64
N TYR A 286 13.05 20.27 9.01
CA TYR A 286 13.01 18.95 8.42
C TYR A 286 12.79 18.98 6.89
N SER A 287 11.88 19.85 6.41
CA SER A 287 11.63 19.97 4.96
C SER A 287 12.91 20.37 4.21
N ILE A 288 13.68 21.31 4.75
CA ILE A 288 14.94 21.75 4.17
C ILE A 288 15.98 20.62 4.19
N ILE A 289 16.18 19.99 5.36
CA ILE A 289 17.17 18.91 5.52
C ILE A 289 16.82 17.73 4.60
N SER A 290 15.54 17.32 4.53
CA SER A 290 15.15 16.22 3.68
C SER A 290 15.33 16.51 2.20
N THR A 291 15.08 17.76 1.76
CA THR A 291 15.31 18.18 0.36
C THR A 291 16.81 18.17 0.01
N LEU A 292 17.66 18.66 0.92
CA LEU A 292 19.11 18.59 0.73
C LEU A 292 19.61 17.16 0.67
N GLY A 293 19.08 16.26 1.51
CA GLY A 293 19.36 14.83 1.46
C GLY A 293 18.93 14.19 0.13
N THR A 294 17.72 14.51 -0.36
CA THR A 294 17.23 14.06 -1.66
C THR A 294 18.15 14.52 -2.80
N LEU A 295 18.57 15.79 -2.81
CA LEU A 295 19.51 16.32 -3.80
C LEU A 295 20.85 15.59 -3.77
N TYR A 296 21.39 15.37 -2.58
CA TYR A 296 22.66 14.66 -2.38
C TYR A 296 22.56 13.23 -2.96
N PHE A 297 21.54 12.47 -2.55
CA PHE A 297 21.43 11.07 -2.99
C PHE A 297 21.07 10.94 -4.48
N LEU A 298 20.24 11.81 -5.04
CA LEU A 298 19.99 11.82 -6.47
C LEU A 298 21.29 12.04 -7.27
N LYS A 299 22.17 12.89 -6.78
CA LYS A 299 23.45 13.14 -7.44
C LYS A 299 24.41 11.97 -7.29
N THR A 300 24.54 11.37 -6.11
CA THR A 300 25.50 10.30 -5.83
C THR A 300 25.07 8.97 -6.44
N GLU A 301 23.80 8.56 -6.30
CA GLU A 301 23.31 7.30 -6.85
C GLU A 301 23.23 7.30 -8.38
N LEU A 302 22.83 8.42 -9.02
CA LEU A 302 22.84 8.54 -10.47
C LEU A 302 24.27 8.48 -11.05
N ASN A 303 25.25 9.04 -10.37
CA ASN A 303 26.64 8.95 -10.80
C ASN A 303 27.16 7.51 -10.68
N HIS A 304 26.79 6.77 -9.65
CA HIS A 304 27.16 5.36 -9.46
C HIS A 304 26.61 4.50 -10.60
N LEU A 305 25.32 4.59 -10.89
CA LEU A 305 24.66 3.85 -11.98
C LEU A 305 25.28 4.16 -13.36
N ASN A 306 25.60 5.42 -13.64
CA ASN A 306 26.26 5.81 -14.88
C ASN A 306 27.69 5.26 -14.99
N THR A 307 28.38 5.09 -13.87
CA THR A 307 29.74 4.52 -13.84
C THR A 307 29.71 3.01 -14.07
N GLU A 308 28.74 2.31 -13.47
CA GLU A 308 28.57 0.86 -13.67
C GLU A 308 28.17 0.52 -15.11
N MET A 309 27.24 1.26 -15.72
CA MET A 309 26.88 1.05 -17.13
C MET A 309 28.08 1.22 -18.06
N LYS A 310 28.91 2.24 -17.86
CA LYS A 310 30.13 2.44 -18.63
C LYS A 310 31.22 1.36 -18.41
N SER A 311 31.19 0.67 -17.26
CA SER A 311 32.10 -0.43 -16.98
C SER A 311 31.65 -1.76 -17.59
N GLN A 312 30.36 -1.93 -17.85
CA GLN A 312 29.82 -3.10 -18.54
C GLN A 312 29.88 -3.02 -20.06
N GLU A 313 30.06 -1.81 -20.62
CA GLU A 313 30.26 -1.58 -22.05
C GLU A 313 31.72 -1.70 -22.50
N LYS A 314 32.67 -1.88 -21.58
CA LYS A 314 34.06 -2.14 -21.83
C LYS A 314 34.39 -3.61 -21.61
#